data_1e3e5de51e784347d0ee9c47cb44fad7
#
_entry.id   1e3e5de51e784347d0ee9c47cb44fad7
#
_cell.length_a   1.000
_cell.length_b   1.000
_cell.length_c   1.000
_cell.angle_alpha   90.00
_cell.angle_beta   90.00
_cell.angle_gamma   90.00
#
_symmetry.space_group_name_H-M   'P 1'
#
loop_
_entity.id
_entity.type
_entity.pdbx_description
1 polymer ?
#
loop_
_entity_poly.entity_id
_entity_poly.type
_entity_poly.pdbx_seq_one_letter_code
_entity_poly.pdbx_strand_id
1 'polypeptide(L)'
;MVIHKDMFKNPSGKPTIMVSGGFDPVHAGHIRMIRAAAKYGDVIVIANSDTWLHEKKGFVFMDFEQRAEILNSIKGVVLVDSVDDSDGTVCEAIRRLKPNFFANGGDRGKHNTPEQNVCDELGIQMLWSIGGDEK
;
A
#
# COMPACT_ATOMS: atom_id res chain seq x y z
N MET A 1 -4.93 -0.82 15.61
CA MET A 1 -5.57 -2.12 15.36
C MET A 1 -4.51 -3.18 15.15
N VAL A 2 -4.68 -4.32 15.81
CA VAL A 2 -3.74 -5.43 15.66
C VAL A 2 -4.40 -6.52 14.84
N ILE A 3 -3.73 -6.96 13.79
CA ILE A 3 -4.22 -8.01 12.93
C ILE A 3 -3.16 -9.09 12.82
N HIS A 4 -3.56 -10.33 13.08
CA HIS A 4 -2.66 -11.46 12.89
C HIS A 4 -2.50 -11.70 11.39
N LYS A 5 -1.22 -11.80 10.96
CA LYS A 5 -0.92 -11.84 9.54
C LYS A 5 -1.66 -12.91 8.76
N ASP A 6 -1.89 -14.06 9.37
CA ASP A 6 -2.49 -15.18 8.63
C ASP A 6 -4.00 -15.20 8.73
N MET A 7 -4.59 -14.19 9.36
CA MET A 7 -6.01 -14.20 9.65
C MET A 7 -6.80 -13.10 8.97
N PHE A 8 -6.14 -12.23 8.21
CA PHE A 8 -6.89 -11.19 7.52
C PHE A 8 -7.72 -11.82 6.41
N LYS A 9 -9.02 -11.56 6.46
CA LYS A 9 -9.95 -11.92 5.40
C LYS A 9 -10.80 -10.72 5.13
N ASN A 10 -11.02 -10.43 3.86
CA ASN A 10 -11.83 -9.30 3.50
C ASN A 10 -13.29 -9.61 3.80
N PRO A 11 -13.93 -8.90 4.74
CA PRO A 11 -15.29 -9.24 5.16
C PRO A 11 -16.33 -9.01 4.06
N SER A 12 -16.03 -8.17 3.08
CA SER A 12 -16.99 -7.91 2.00
C SER A 12 -17.05 -9.01 0.96
N GLY A 13 -16.05 -9.88 0.92
CA GLY A 13 -15.90 -10.87 -0.14
C GLY A 13 -15.44 -10.30 -1.47
N LYS A 14 -15.24 -9.00 -1.56
CA LYS A 14 -14.75 -8.36 -2.78
C LYS A 14 -13.25 -8.58 -2.93
N PRO A 15 -12.73 -8.44 -4.15
CA PRO A 15 -11.27 -8.46 -4.30
C PRO A 15 -10.64 -7.34 -3.49
N THR A 16 -9.36 -7.49 -3.22
CA THR A 16 -8.59 -6.48 -2.51
C THR A 16 -7.53 -5.90 -3.44
N ILE A 17 -7.23 -4.64 -3.23
CA ILE A 17 -6.15 -3.95 -3.92
C ILE A 17 -5.25 -3.31 -2.88
N MET A 18 -3.95 -3.56 -3.00
CA MET A 18 -2.96 -3.00 -2.08
C MET A 18 -2.30 -1.79 -2.70
N VAL A 19 -2.22 -0.71 -1.94
CA VAL A 19 -1.40 0.45 -2.28
C VAL A 19 -0.37 0.63 -1.17
N SER A 20 0.78 1.19 -1.51
CA SER A 20 1.85 1.38 -0.54
C SER A 20 2.52 2.73 -0.73
N GLY A 21 3.13 3.23 0.33
CA GLY A 21 3.87 4.47 0.26
C GLY A 21 4.24 4.97 1.64
N GLY A 22 4.96 6.09 1.66
CA GLY A 22 5.35 6.73 2.90
C GLY A 22 4.22 7.49 3.55
N PHE A 23 3.42 8.18 2.75
CA PHE A 23 2.28 8.97 3.24
C PHE A 23 2.68 9.95 4.35
N ASP A 24 3.80 10.63 4.15
CA ASP A 24 4.37 11.49 5.17
C ASP A 24 4.67 12.88 4.62
N PRO A 25 3.68 13.78 4.58
CA PRO A 25 2.31 13.62 5.10
C PRO A 25 1.36 12.99 4.08
N VAL A 26 0.20 12.59 4.56
CA VAL A 26 -0.91 12.22 3.67
C VAL A 26 -1.44 13.50 3.02
N HIS A 27 -1.63 13.49 1.72
CA HIS A 27 -2.15 14.66 1.01
C HIS A 27 -3.19 14.25 -0.03
N ALA A 28 -3.75 15.27 -0.70
CA ALA A 28 -4.87 15.06 -1.61
C ALA A 28 -4.56 14.08 -2.73
N GLY A 29 -3.31 14.06 -3.22
CA GLY A 29 -2.92 13.10 -4.24
C GLY A 29 -3.03 11.66 -3.79
N HIS A 30 -2.70 11.41 -2.52
CA HIS A 30 -2.85 10.08 -1.95
C HIS A 30 -4.33 9.69 -1.86
N ILE A 31 -5.19 10.63 -1.49
CA ILE A 31 -6.63 10.36 -1.41
C ILE A 31 -7.19 10.01 -2.78
N ARG A 32 -6.78 10.75 -3.83
CA ARG A 32 -7.22 10.47 -5.19
C ARG A 32 -6.77 9.08 -5.64
N MET A 33 -5.53 8.73 -5.34
CA MET A 33 -5.00 7.41 -5.71
C MET A 33 -5.79 6.30 -5.01
N ILE A 34 -6.05 6.46 -3.72
CA ILE A 34 -6.78 5.46 -2.96
C ILE A 34 -8.21 5.34 -3.48
N ARG A 35 -8.86 6.45 -3.81
CA ARG A 35 -10.20 6.42 -4.37
C ARG A 35 -10.23 5.77 -5.75
N ALA A 36 -9.22 5.99 -6.55
CA ALA A 36 -9.10 5.31 -7.85
C ALA A 36 -8.91 3.81 -7.65
N ALA A 37 -8.06 3.43 -6.69
CA ALA A 37 -7.84 2.02 -6.39
C ALA A 37 -9.12 1.35 -5.91
N ALA A 38 -9.96 2.07 -5.18
CA ALA A 38 -11.20 1.52 -4.65
C ALA A 38 -12.18 1.06 -5.74
N LYS A 39 -11.97 1.49 -6.98
CA LYS A 39 -12.78 1.03 -8.09
C LYS A 39 -12.47 -0.41 -8.48
N TYR A 40 -11.31 -0.92 -8.08
CA TYR A 40 -10.90 -2.29 -8.39
C TYR A 40 -11.21 -3.26 -7.26
N GLY A 41 -11.39 -2.77 -6.05
CA GLY A 41 -11.67 -3.62 -4.90
C GLY A 41 -11.50 -2.85 -3.61
N ASP A 42 -11.60 -3.56 -2.50
CA ASP A 42 -11.41 -2.95 -1.19
C ASP A 42 -9.91 -2.68 -0.98
N VAL A 43 -9.59 -1.52 -0.44
CA VAL A 43 -8.21 -1.03 -0.43
C VAL A 43 -7.51 -1.42 0.86
N ILE A 44 -6.35 -2.05 0.69
CA ILE A 44 -5.38 -2.27 1.76
C ILE A 44 -4.27 -1.25 1.57
N VAL A 45 -4.01 -0.45 2.59
CA VAL A 45 -2.95 0.56 2.53
C VAL A 45 -1.78 0.11 3.38
N ILE A 46 -0.62 0.02 2.78
CA ILE A 46 0.62 -0.31 3.48
C ILE A 46 1.45 0.97 3.62
N ALA A 47 1.66 1.39 4.85
CA ALA A 47 2.45 2.58 5.13
C ALA A 47 3.84 2.17 5.57
N ASN A 48 4.84 2.78 4.98
CA ASN A 48 6.24 2.49 5.33
C ASN A 48 6.51 2.83 6.80
N SER A 49 7.51 2.15 7.35
CA SER A 49 7.90 2.35 8.75
C SER A 49 8.51 3.73 8.96
N ASP A 50 8.48 4.18 10.21
CA ASP A 50 9.14 5.42 10.57
C ASP A 50 10.66 5.32 10.31
N THR A 51 11.23 4.15 10.56
CA THR A 51 12.65 3.93 10.28
C THR A 51 12.97 4.13 8.80
N TRP A 52 12.15 3.54 7.92
CA TRP A 52 12.33 3.70 6.48
C TRP A 52 12.24 5.17 6.06
N LEU A 53 11.26 5.89 6.62
CA LEU A 53 11.11 7.32 6.31
C LEU A 53 12.31 8.12 6.78
N HIS A 54 12.82 7.82 7.97
CA HIS A 54 13.97 8.52 8.50
C HIS A 54 15.20 8.29 7.62
N GLU A 55 15.39 7.06 7.17
CA GLU A 55 16.51 6.75 6.28
C GLU A 55 16.36 7.41 4.93
N LYS A 56 15.14 7.50 4.42
CA LYS A 56 14.88 8.03 3.09
C LYS A 56 14.96 9.56 3.06
N LYS A 57 14.41 10.23 4.07
CA LYS A 57 14.26 11.68 4.09
C LYS A 57 15.08 12.39 5.15
N GLY A 58 15.57 11.66 6.14
CA GLY A 58 16.27 12.23 7.27
C GLY A 58 15.37 12.65 8.42
N PHE A 59 14.08 12.55 8.27
CA PHE A 59 13.12 12.89 9.34
C PHE A 59 11.79 12.22 9.10
N VAL A 60 10.97 12.18 10.15
CA VAL A 60 9.59 11.69 10.07
C VAL A 60 8.68 12.86 10.42
N PHE A 61 7.81 13.25 9.50
CA PHE A 61 6.89 14.36 9.72
C PHE A 61 5.69 13.90 10.56
N MET A 62 5.11 12.75 10.22
CA MET A 62 4.00 12.15 10.96
C MET A 62 4.37 10.70 11.27
N ASP A 63 4.30 10.32 12.55
CA ASP A 63 4.61 8.94 12.90
C ASP A 63 3.58 7.98 12.33
N PHE A 64 3.89 6.69 12.41
CA PHE A 64 3.04 5.67 11.78
C PHE A 64 1.60 5.74 12.29
N GLU A 65 1.42 5.92 13.61
CA GLU A 65 0.07 5.90 14.16
C GLU A 65 -0.79 7.04 13.62
N GLN A 66 -0.21 8.23 13.46
CA GLN A 66 -0.93 9.37 12.89
C GLN A 66 -1.29 9.13 11.43
N ARG A 67 -0.32 8.62 10.66
CA ARG A 67 -0.57 8.32 9.26
C ARG A 67 -1.65 7.27 9.11
N ALA A 68 -1.58 6.22 9.93
CA ALA A 68 -2.55 5.14 9.87
C ALA A 68 -3.95 5.62 10.23
N GLU A 69 -4.06 6.50 11.19
CA GLU A 69 -5.37 7.03 11.59
C GLU A 69 -6.02 7.79 10.43
N ILE A 70 -5.25 8.64 9.77
CA ILE A 70 -5.77 9.41 8.64
C ILE A 70 -6.15 8.49 7.49
N LEU A 71 -5.26 7.57 7.14
CA LEU A 71 -5.49 6.65 6.01
C LEU A 71 -6.70 5.75 6.27
N ASN A 72 -6.87 5.32 7.51
CA ASN A 72 -7.97 4.43 7.86
C ASN A 72 -9.33 5.11 7.77
N SER A 73 -9.36 6.43 7.75
CA SER A 73 -10.60 7.18 7.65
C SER A 73 -11.05 7.42 6.21
N ILE A 74 -10.22 7.05 5.24
CA ILE A 74 -10.55 7.27 3.83
C ILE A 74 -11.51 6.21 3.36
N LYS A 75 -12.58 6.64 2.69
CA LYS A 75 -13.61 5.73 2.19
C LYS A 75 -12.99 4.72 1.22
N GLY A 76 -13.32 3.46 1.41
CA GLY A 76 -12.82 2.37 0.57
C GLY A 76 -11.66 1.61 1.20
N VAL A 77 -11.06 2.16 2.23
CA VAL A 77 -9.94 1.51 2.92
C VAL A 77 -10.50 0.52 3.94
N VAL A 78 -10.08 -0.73 3.85
CA VAL A 78 -10.51 -1.78 4.78
C VAL A 78 -9.42 -2.18 5.76
N LEU A 79 -8.17 -1.84 5.46
CA LEU A 79 -7.05 -2.17 6.32
C LEU A 79 -5.92 -1.19 6.07
N VAL A 80 -5.32 -0.68 7.14
CA VAL A 80 -4.04 0.03 7.07
C VAL A 80 -3.07 -0.75 7.93
N ASP A 81 -1.93 -1.12 7.37
CA ASP A 81 -0.97 -1.93 8.11
C ASP A 81 0.46 -1.47 7.82
N SER A 82 1.34 -1.92 8.68
CA SER A 82 2.76 -1.68 8.55
C SER A 82 3.40 -2.77 7.70
N VAL A 83 4.68 -2.63 7.46
CA VAL A 83 5.45 -3.60 6.70
C VAL A 83 6.86 -3.65 7.26
N ASP A 84 7.46 -4.84 7.20
CA ASP A 84 8.88 -4.96 7.43
C ASP A 84 9.57 -4.53 6.12
N ASP A 85 9.98 -3.28 6.08
CA ASP A 85 10.62 -2.69 4.91
C ASP A 85 12.12 -2.52 5.10
N SER A 86 12.71 -3.36 5.98
CA SER A 86 14.14 -3.28 6.23
C SER A 86 14.98 -3.60 4.99
N ASP A 87 14.40 -4.31 4.02
CA ASP A 87 15.08 -4.58 2.75
C ASP A 87 14.80 -3.51 1.69
N GLY A 88 14.09 -2.44 2.06
CA GLY A 88 13.75 -1.36 1.15
C GLY A 88 12.53 -1.61 0.29
N THR A 89 11.82 -2.73 0.50
CA THR A 89 10.66 -3.09 -0.32
C THR A 89 9.44 -3.35 0.55
N VAL A 90 8.28 -3.48 -0.08
CA VAL A 90 7.05 -3.86 0.63
C VAL A 90 6.66 -5.31 0.35
N CYS A 91 7.61 -6.10 -0.11
CA CYS A 91 7.37 -7.50 -0.48
C CYS A 91 6.81 -8.32 0.69
N GLU A 92 7.27 -8.05 1.90
CA GLU A 92 6.79 -8.77 3.07
C GLU A 92 5.28 -8.63 3.22
N ALA A 93 4.74 -7.42 3.03
CA ALA A 93 3.31 -7.19 3.16
C ALA A 93 2.54 -7.88 2.02
N ILE A 94 3.09 -7.87 0.81
CA ILE A 94 2.45 -8.54 -0.32
C ILE A 94 2.34 -10.04 -0.04
N ARG A 95 3.41 -10.65 0.45
CA ARG A 95 3.41 -12.07 0.75
C ARG A 95 2.46 -12.42 1.91
N ARG A 96 2.37 -11.53 2.87
CA ARG A 96 1.57 -11.76 4.07
C ARG A 96 0.07 -11.61 3.78
N LEU A 97 -0.31 -10.57 3.05
CA LEU A 97 -1.71 -10.20 2.88
C LEU A 97 -2.31 -10.70 1.57
N LYS A 98 -1.49 -11.02 0.60
CA LYS A 98 -1.90 -11.61 -0.68
C LYS A 98 -3.11 -10.93 -1.30
N PRO A 99 -2.98 -9.64 -1.67
CA PRO A 99 -4.08 -8.94 -2.32
C PRO A 99 -4.31 -9.53 -3.72
N ASN A 100 -5.47 -9.23 -4.29
CA ASN A 100 -5.75 -9.62 -5.67
C ASN A 100 -5.01 -8.71 -6.65
N PHE A 101 -4.87 -7.44 -6.29
CA PHE A 101 -4.18 -6.45 -7.12
C PHE A 101 -3.17 -5.70 -6.28
N PHE A 102 -2.07 -5.32 -6.91
CA PHE A 102 -1.10 -4.42 -6.30
C PHE A 102 -0.95 -3.19 -7.20
N ALA A 103 -1.28 -2.02 -6.66
CA ALA A 103 -1.23 -0.78 -7.42
C ALA A 103 0.15 -0.15 -7.29
N ASN A 104 0.81 0.04 -8.43
CA ASN A 104 2.09 0.71 -8.48
C ASN A 104 1.86 2.12 -9.03
N GLY A 105 2.32 3.15 -8.31
CA GLY A 105 2.16 4.53 -8.73
C GLY A 105 3.03 4.94 -9.90
N GLY A 106 4.06 4.15 -10.21
CA GLY A 106 4.91 4.44 -11.36
C GLY A 106 4.29 3.96 -12.66
N ASP A 107 4.96 4.25 -13.75
CA ASP A 107 4.49 3.78 -15.03
C ASP A 107 5.10 2.43 -15.38
N ARG A 108 4.55 1.80 -16.43
CA ARG A 108 4.95 0.46 -16.83
C ARG A 108 6.41 0.37 -17.25
N GLY A 109 7.01 1.48 -17.62
CA GLY A 109 8.42 1.48 -18.03
C GLY A 109 9.38 1.18 -16.89
N LYS A 110 8.93 1.26 -15.64
CA LYS A 110 9.76 0.99 -14.47
C LYS A 110 9.46 -0.42 -13.94
N HIS A 111 9.74 -1.39 -14.74
CA HIS A 111 9.51 -2.78 -14.39
C HIS A 111 10.75 -3.37 -13.70
N ASN A 112 10.66 -4.65 -13.34
CA ASN A 112 11.71 -5.41 -12.65
C ASN A 112 11.96 -4.95 -11.22
N THR A 113 10.92 -4.47 -10.56
CA THR A 113 11.02 -4.19 -9.14
C THR A 113 10.86 -5.50 -8.36
N PRO A 114 11.39 -5.57 -7.13
CA PRO A 114 11.16 -6.75 -6.30
C PRO A 114 9.66 -7.03 -6.09
N GLU A 115 8.86 -5.99 -5.97
CA GLU A 115 7.41 -6.15 -5.81
C GLU A 115 6.78 -6.85 -7.00
N GLN A 116 7.23 -6.53 -8.21
CA GLN A 116 6.69 -7.19 -9.39
C GLN A 116 7.02 -8.68 -9.39
N ASN A 117 8.23 -9.03 -8.99
CA ASN A 117 8.62 -10.44 -8.93
C ASN A 117 7.74 -11.22 -7.97
N VAL A 118 7.44 -10.63 -6.81
CA VAL A 118 6.57 -11.28 -5.83
C VAL A 118 5.15 -11.41 -6.36
N CYS A 119 4.64 -10.36 -7.00
CA CYS A 119 3.30 -10.40 -7.59
C CYS A 119 3.21 -11.48 -8.65
N ASP A 120 4.21 -11.59 -9.52
CA ASP A 120 4.23 -12.62 -10.55
C ASP A 120 4.24 -14.00 -9.93
N GLU A 121 5.05 -14.18 -8.90
CA GLU A 121 5.17 -15.48 -8.22
C GLU A 121 3.84 -15.90 -7.58
N LEU A 122 3.11 -14.95 -7.01
CA LEU A 122 1.88 -15.24 -6.27
C LEU A 122 0.62 -15.10 -7.10
N GLY A 123 0.75 -14.76 -8.40
CA GLY A 123 -0.42 -14.60 -9.25
C GLY A 123 -1.21 -13.34 -8.98
N ILE A 124 -0.57 -12.32 -8.41
CA ILE A 124 -1.19 -11.04 -8.11
C ILE A 124 -1.03 -10.13 -9.31
N GLN A 125 -2.12 -9.52 -9.76
CA GLN A 125 -2.05 -8.62 -10.91
C GLN A 125 -1.57 -7.25 -10.46
N MET A 126 -0.48 -6.78 -11.09
CA MET A 126 0.03 -5.45 -10.81
C MET A 126 -0.66 -4.46 -11.74
N LEU A 127 -1.14 -3.35 -11.17
CA LEU A 127 -1.77 -2.27 -11.89
C LEU A 127 -0.86 -1.06 -11.86
N TRP A 128 -0.72 -0.40 -13.00
CA TRP A 128 0.21 0.73 -13.15
C TRP A 128 -0.56 2.03 -13.27
N SER A 129 0.07 3.11 -12.81
CA SER A 129 -0.43 4.48 -12.97
C SER A 129 -1.84 4.69 -12.43
N ILE A 130 -2.18 3.99 -11.35
CA ILE A 130 -3.46 4.20 -10.67
C ILE A 130 -3.48 5.63 -10.12
N GLY A 131 -4.57 6.35 -10.39
CA GLY A 131 -4.68 7.75 -10.06
C GLY A 131 -4.21 8.66 -11.19
N GLY A 132 -3.73 8.08 -12.29
CA GLY A 132 -3.36 8.83 -13.48
C GLY A 132 -2.19 9.78 -13.23
N ASP A 133 -2.32 10.99 -13.73
CA ASP A 133 -1.26 11.99 -13.65
C ASP A 133 -1.33 12.81 -12.37
N GLU A 134 -2.10 12.39 -11.43
CA GLU A 134 -2.33 13.15 -10.20
C GLU A 134 -1.30 12.82 -9.14
N LYS A 135 -0.09 13.12 -9.43
CA LYS A 135 1.01 12.82 -8.52
C LYS A 135 1.43 14.04 -7.74
#